data_09c7322ae7978d6e9d77657175efd8ef
#
_entry.id   09c7322ae7978d6e9d77657175efd8ef
#
_cell.length_a   1.000
_cell.length_b   1.000
_cell.length_c   1.000
_cell.angle_alpha   90.00
_cell.angle_beta   90.00
_cell.angle_gamma   90.00
#
_symmetry.space_group_name_H-M   'P 1'
#
loop_
_entity.id
_entity.type
_entity.pdbx_description
1 polymer ?
#
loop_
_entity_poly.entity_id
_entity_poly.type
_entity_poly.pdbx_seq_one_letter_code
_entity_poly.pdbx_strand_id
1 'polypeptide(L)' 'DFAKETSELTKHQILTQAATSMLAQANQSKQGILALLQG' A
#
# COMPACT_ATOMS: atom_id res chain seq x y z
N ASP A 1 19.62 -5.37 20.89
CA ASP A 1 18.34 -5.82 21.40
C ASP A 1 17.49 -6.41 20.30
N PHE A 2 17.34 -7.74 20.33
CA PHE A 2 16.60 -8.46 19.30
C PHE A 2 15.13 -8.08 19.26
N ALA A 3 14.54 -7.84 20.41
CA ALA A 3 13.11 -7.52 20.45
C ALA A 3 12.84 -6.20 19.74
N LYS A 4 13.71 -5.22 19.95
CA LYS A 4 13.55 -3.92 19.32
C LYS A 4 13.76 -4.00 17.82
N GLU A 5 14.80 -4.74 17.40
CA GLU A 5 15.05 -4.90 15.98
C GLU A 5 13.93 -5.65 15.28
N THR A 6 13.42 -6.69 15.90
CA THR A 6 12.32 -7.46 15.34
C THR A 6 11.07 -6.60 15.22
N SER A 7 10.80 -5.77 16.23
CA SER A 7 9.64 -4.89 16.19
C SER A 7 9.74 -3.87 15.07
N GLU A 8 10.92 -3.28 14.88
CA GLU A 8 11.12 -2.33 13.80
C GLU A 8 11.01 -3.00 12.44
N LEU A 9 11.57 -4.19 12.31
CA LEU A 9 11.49 -4.92 11.05
C LEU A 9 10.04 -5.23 10.70
N THR A 10 9.27 -5.69 11.68
CA THR A 10 7.86 -5.99 11.48
C THR A 10 7.09 -4.72 11.12
N LYS A 11 7.39 -3.62 11.79
CA LYS A 11 6.74 -2.35 11.50
C LYS A 11 6.97 -1.92 10.05
N HIS A 12 8.23 -2.00 9.61
CA HIS A 12 8.56 -1.62 8.23
C HIS A 12 7.91 -2.54 7.23
N GLN A 13 7.84 -3.83 7.55
CA GLN A 13 7.22 -4.79 6.67
C GLN A 13 5.72 -4.51 6.51
N ILE A 14 5.05 -4.23 7.62
CA ILE A 14 3.62 -3.91 7.60
C ILE A 14 3.39 -2.60 6.84
N LEU A 15 4.24 -1.60 7.07
CA LEU A 15 4.11 -0.34 6.36
C LEU A 15 4.27 -0.53 4.85
N THR A 16 5.21 -1.36 4.44
CA THR A 16 5.43 -1.63 3.03
C THR A 16 4.23 -2.34 2.41
N GLN A 17 3.69 -3.33 3.09
CA GLN A 17 2.52 -4.04 2.60
C GLN A 17 1.29 -3.14 2.54
N ALA A 18 1.11 -2.31 3.56
CA ALA A 18 -0.01 -1.37 3.57
C ALA A 18 0.12 -0.36 2.44
N ALA A 19 1.32 0.16 2.21
CA ALA A 19 1.55 1.11 1.13
C ALA A 19 1.29 0.47 -0.22
N THR A 20 1.70 -0.77 -0.42
CA THR A 20 1.45 -1.48 -1.67
C THR A 20 -0.04 -1.67 -1.90
N SER A 21 -0.78 -2.02 -0.84
CA SER A 21 -2.23 -2.19 -0.94
C SER A 21 -2.92 -0.87 -1.29
N MET A 22 -2.46 0.22 -0.70
CA MET A 22 -3.02 1.53 -0.99
C MET A 22 -2.74 1.96 -2.42
N LEU A 23 -1.57 1.66 -2.93
CA LEU A 23 -1.24 1.96 -4.32
C LEU A 23 -2.10 1.18 -5.28
N ALA A 24 -2.33 -0.10 -4.99
CA ALA A 24 -3.20 -0.92 -5.84
C ALA A 24 -4.62 -0.37 -5.86
N GLN A 25 -5.13 0.02 -4.69
CA GLN A 25 -6.47 0.58 -4.60
C GLN A 25 -6.56 1.93 -5.30
N ALA A 26 -5.54 2.75 -5.17
CA ALA A 26 -5.49 4.05 -5.85
C ALA A 26 -5.46 3.87 -7.35
N ASN A 27 -4.72 2.87 -7.83
CA ASN A 27 -4.66 2.58 -9.26
C ASN A 27 -6.01 2.15 -9.79
N GLN A 28 -6.74 1.30 -9.04
CA GLN A 28 -8.06 0.88 -9.45
C GLN A 28 -9.04 2.04 -9.49
N SER A 29 -8.99 2.91 -8.49
CA SER A 29 -9.85 4.09 -8.47
C SER A 29 -9.55 5.00 -9.66
N LYS A 30 -8.28 5.17 -9.98
CA LYS A 30 -7.89 6.02 -11.09
C LYS A 30 -8.37 5.44 -12.42
N GLN A 31 -8.28 4.13 -12.57
CA GLN A 31 -8.77 3.47 -13.77
C GLN A 31 -10.28 3.59 -13.90
N GLY A 32 -10.98 3.50 -12.75
CA GLY A 32 -12.43 3.69 -12.75
C GLY A 32 -12.84 5.07 -13.20
N ILE A 33 -12.14 6.09 -12.72
CA ILE A 33 -12.40 7.47 -13.11
C ILE A 33 -12.08 7.67 -14.59
N LEU A 34 -10.98 7.11 -15.04
CA LEU A 34 -10.59 7.22 -16.44
C LEU A 34 -11.63 6.58 -17.35
N ALA A 35 -12.16 5.42 -16.95
CA ALA A 35 -13.19 4.75 -17.72
C ALA A 35 -14.45 5.59 -17.84
N LEU A 36 -14.81 6.29 -16.76
CA LEU A 36 -15.98 7.18 -16.78
C LEU A 36 -15.77 8.37 -17.70
N LEU A 37 -14.56 8.90 -17.73
CA LEU A 37 -14.25 10.05 -18.58
C LEU A 37 -14.19 9.66 -20.05
N GLN A 38 -13.72 8.46 -20.34
CA GLN A 38 -13.62 8.00 -21.72
C GLN A 38 -14.91 7.38 -22.23
N GLY A 39 -15.70 6.89 -21.30
CA GLY A 39 -16.96 6.24 -21.66
C GLY A 39 -18.06 7.22 -21.91
#